data_9e25b2695c4bd42f0f721f078e5423f5
#
_entry.id   9e25b2695c4bd42f0f721f078e5423f5
#
_cell.length_a   1.000
_cell.length_b   1.000
_cell.length_c   1.000
_cell.angle_alpha   90.00
_cell.angle_beta   90.00
_cell.angle_gamma   90.00
#
_symmetry.space_group_name_H-M   'P 1'
#
loop_
_entity.id
_entity.type
_entity.pdbx_description
1 polymer ?
#
loop_
_entity_poly.entity_id
_entity_poly.type
_entity_poly.pdbx_seq_one_letter_code
_entity_poly.pdbx_strand_id
1 'polypeptide(L)'
;MEIPTEGFTVQDIAQQKISTEGTVVEVKYDRNDYTLLYDTTGGSYVPSVTEKFGTKVTLVRGSNVPTRTGYTFDGWYLDEDLTQKADDTLTLESDVRVYAKWNGAVVGYKVVYLTENADDNNYSYAGTVDTLRAKAGSTVKADAYTTKPSGFDTQHFSFKESTSEIVAADGSTVITVKYSRNVYTITFEGTSAQGKPVLTCKETEHTHSISGGCYRLNCNKSHFLGSHSISKGCYD
;
A
#
# COMPACT_ATOMS: atom_id res chain seq x y z
N MET A 1 25.45 17.97 -50.67
CA MET A 1 25.79 17.86 -49.23
C MET A 1 24.59 18.43 -48.48
N GLU A 2 23.87 17.58 -47.81
CA GLU A 2 22.72 18.00 -47.02
C GLU A 2 23.23 18.61 -45.69
N ILE A 3 22.78 19.82 -45.37
CA ILE A 3 23.21 20.49 -44.13
C ILE A 3 22.31 19.96 -43.03
N PRO A 4 22.85 19.33 -41.99
CA PRO A 4 22.04 18.88 -40.87
C PRO A 4 21.45 20.12 -40.19
N THR A 5 20.12 20.23 -40.23
CA THR A 5 19.39 21.33 -39.57
C THR A 5 18.87 20.93 -38.19
N GLU A 6 18.75 19.64 -37.94
CA GLU A 6 18.32 19.10 -36.63
C GLU A 6 19.43 19.25 -35.58
N GLY A 7 19.11 19.85 -34.45
CA GLY A 7 20.07 20.09 -33.37
C GLY A 7 21.03 21.26 -33.57
N PHE A 8 20.85 22.03 -34.64
CA PHE A 8 21.71 23.19 -34.94
C PHE A 8 20.87 24.44 -35.23
N THR A 9 21.41 25.58 -34.85
CA THR A 9 20.87 26.92 -35.18
C THR A 9 21.89 27.68 -35.99
N VAL A 10 21.45 28.26 -37.14
CA VAL A 10 22.31 29.07 -37.97
C VAL A 10 22.64 30.39 -37.27
N GLN A 11 23.90 30.78 -37.32
CA GLN A 11 24.34 32.10 -36.85
C GLN A 11 23.95 33.19 -37.86
N ASP A 12 23.86 34.42 -37.40
CA ASP A 12 23.64 35.57 -38.27
C ASP A 12 24.71 35.64 -39.38
N ILE A 13 24.25 35.73 -40.62
CA ILE A 13 25.12 35.83 -41.80
C ILE A 13 25.39 37.32 -42.07
N ALA A 14 26.64 37.73 -41.89
CA ALA A 14 27.02 39.10 -42.22
C ALA A 14 26.85 39.40 -43.70
N GLN A 15 26.25 40.56 -44.01
CA GLN A 15 26.15 41.04 -45.39
C GLN A 15 27.53 41.25 -45.99
N GLN A 16 27.77 40.68 -47.17
CA GLN A 16 29.02 40.82 -47.89
C GLN A 16 28.78 41.47 -49.27
N LYS A 17 29.73 42.31 -49.69
CA LYS A 17 29.74 42.92 -51.04
C LYS A 17 30.25 41.90 -52.03
N ILE A 18 29.46 41.63 -53.07
CA ILE A 18 29.89 40.74 -54.18
C ILE A 18 31.02 41.34 -54.95
N SER A 19 32.13 40.59 -55.13
CA SER A 19 33.27 40.98 -55.95
C SER A 19 33.26 40.22 -57.26
N THR A 20 33.97 40.78 -58.24
CA THR A 20 34.12 40.20 -59.63
C THR A 20 34.97 38.92 -59.60
N GLU A 21 35.78 38.70 -58.59
CA GLU A 21 36.65 37.53 -58.43
C GLU A 21 35.94 36.36 -57.69
N GLY A 22 34.68 36.54 -57.33
CA GLY A 22 33.90 35.61 -56.51
C GLY A 22 33.85 36.05 -55.08
N THR A 23 32.71 35.73 -54.39
CA THR A 23 32.50 36.01 -52.97
C THR A 23 32.16 34.70 -52.29
N VAL A 24 32.90 34.37 -51.22
CA VAL A 24 32.60 33.22 -50.37
C VAL A 24 31.80 33.72 -49.16
N VAL A 25 30.62 33.19 -48.99
CA VAL A 25 29.81 33.45 -47.82
C VAL A 25 29.94 32.23 -46.88
N GLU A 26 30.48 32.48 -45.70
CA GLU A 26 30.59 31.44 -44.67
C GLU A 26 29.33 31.43 -43.84
N VAL A 27 28.71 30.25 -43.72
CA VAL A 27 27.51 30.03 -42.89
C VAL A 27 27.93 29.14 -41.72
N LYS A 28 27.77 29.64 -40.51
CA LYS A 28 28.11 28.94 -39.28
C LYS A 28 26.86 28.47 -38.57
N TYR A 29 26.94 27.32 -37.96
CA TYR A 29 25.88 26.72 -37.19
C TYR A 29 26.38 26.41 -35.76
N ASP A 30 25.58 26.81 -34.77
CA ASP A 30 25.79 26.44 -33.38
C ASP A 30 24.98 25.20 -33.04
N ARG A 31 25.54 24.33 -32.21
CA ARG A 31 24.78 23.23 -31.65
C ARG A 31 23.79 23.77 -30.60
N ASN A 32 22.55 23.33 -30.67
CA ASN A 32 21.53 23.67 -29.71
C ASN A 32 21.85 23.05 -28.32
N ASP A 33 21.36 23.67 -27.27
CA ASP A 33 21.43 23.14 -25.91
C ASP A 33 20.22 22.28 -25.62
N TYR A 34 20.45 21.11 -25.02
CA TYR A 34 19.42 20.21 -24.56
C TYR A 34 19.65 19.84 -23.10
N THR A 35 18.56 19.57 -22.38
CA THR A 35 18.57 19.35 -20.95
C THR A 35 18.18 17.92 -20.61
N LEU A 36 19.01 17.27 -19.79
CA LEU A 36 18.69 16.03 -19.08
C LEU A 36 18.09 16.37 -17.73
N LEU A 37 16.83 16.01 -17.52
CA LEU A 37 16.08 16.16 -16.28
C LEU A 37 16.04 14.84 -15.51
N TYR A 38 16.30 14.90 -14.20
CA TYR A 38 16.18 13.76 -13.31
C TYR A 38 14.90 13.86 -12.49
N ASP A 39 13.92 13.00 -12.78
CA ASP A 39 12.75 12.81 -11.93
C ASP A 39 13.08 11.75 -10.89
N THR A 40 13.23 12.17 -9.66
CA THR A 40 13.62 11.25 -8.57
C THR A 40 12.47 10.46 -7.97
N THR A 41 11.23 10.65 -8.45
CA THR A 41 10.02 9.93 -8.02
C THR A 41 9.91 9.80 -6.49
N GLY A 42 10.12 10.93 -5.80
CA GLY A 42 10.07 11.04 -4.33
C GLY A 42 11.38 10.74 -3.60
N GLY A 43 12.49 10.64 -4.31
CA GLY A 43 13.85 10.63 -3.75
C GLY A 43 14.41 12.04 -3.56
N SER A 44 15.65 12.12 -3.03
CA SER A 44 16.37 13.38 -2.91
C SER A 44 16.63 14.01 -4.28
N TYR A 45 16.72 15.34 -4.30
CA TYR A 45 16.93 16.11 -5.52
C TYR A 45 18.25 15.74 -6.23
N VAL A 46 18.19 15.66 -7.56
CA VAL A 46 19.35 15.54 -8.47
C VAL A 46 19.27 16.69 -9.46
N PRO A 47 20.34 17.51 -9.61
CA PRO A 47 20.33 18.64 -10.54
C PRO A 47 20.27 18.17 -11.99
N SER A 48 19.58 18.92 -12.85
CA SER A 48 19.59 18.73 -14.30
C SER A 48 20.95 19.06 -14.90
N VAL A 49 21.22 18.50 -16.08
CA VAL A 49 22.42 18.75 -16.87
C VAL A 49 22.03 19.29 -18.22
N THR A 50 22.60 20.43 -18.64
CA THR A 50 22.40 21.00 -19.98
C THR A 50 23.67 20.94 -20.76
N GLU A 51 23.63 20.37 -21.96
CA GLU A 51 24.77 20.17 -22.84
C GLU A 51 24.39 20.38 -24.31
N LYS A 52 25.39 20.55 -25.17
CA LYS A 52 25.22 20.74 -26.60
C LYS A 52 24.70 19.45 -27.28
N PHE A 53 23.88 19.62 -28.33
CA PHE A 53 23.41 18.53 -29.20
C PHE A 53 24.53 17.52 -29.52
N GLY A 54 24.22 16.23 -29.39
CA GLY A 54 25.16 15.14 -29.65
C GLY A 54 26.20 14.89 -28.55
N THR A 55 26.13 15.61 -27.40
CA THR A 55 27.01 15.34 -26.26
C THR A 55 26.55 14.08 -25.51
N LYS A 56 27.52 13.21 -25.22
CA LYS A 56 27.28 12.07 -24.34
C LYS A 56 27.32 12.50 -22.87
N VAL A 57 26.25 12.27 -22.14
CA VAL A 57 26.12 12.54 -20.71
C VAL A 57 26.08 11.23 -19.95
N THR A 58 26.89 11.11 -18.89
CA THR A 58 26.84 9.96 -17.97
C THR A 58 25.77 10.22 -16.90
N LEU A 59 24.85 9.29 -16.73
CA LEU A 59 23.83 9.38 -15.69
C LEU A 59 24.45 9.32 -14.29
N VAL A 60 23.81 10.00 -13.33
CA VAL A 60 24.26 10.02 -11.94
C VAL A 60 24.26 8.62 -11.35
N ARG A 61 25.39 8.23 -10.71
CA ARG A 61 25.69 6.87 -10.20
C ARG A 61 26.47 6.87 -8.91
N GLY A 62 26.66 5.67 -8.37
CA GLY A 62 27.50 5.41 -7.20
C GLY A 62 26.96 6.13 -5.97
N SER A 63 27.81 6.90 -5.30
CA SER A 63 27.44 7.66 -4.09
C SER A 63 26.55 8.87 -4.34
N ASN A 64 26.39 9.29 -5.61
CA ASN A 64 25.64 10.50 -5.97
C ASN A 64 24.20 10.23 -6.39
N VAL A 65 23.76 8.95 -6.43
CA VAL A 65 22.36 8.61 -6.73
C VAL A 65 21.42 9.20 -5.67
N PRO A 66 20.17 9.51 -6.05
CA PRO A 66 19.20 9.98 -5.08
C PRO A 66 18.96 8.95 -3.96
N THR A 67 18.58 9.42 -2.80
CA THR A 67 18.22 8.62 -1.64
C THR A 67 16.73 8.74 -1.35
N ARG A 68 16.12 7.65 -0.89
CA ARG A 68 14.72 7.61 -0.45
C ARG A 68 14.62 6.69 0.77
N THR A 69 14.16 7.23 1.90
CA THR A 69 14.05 6.47 3.16
C THR A 69 13.21 5.21 2.96
N GLY A 70 13.77 4.05 3.35
CA GLY A 70 13.11 2.75 3.23
C GLY A 70 13.06 2.18 1.82
N TYR A 71 13.82 2.75 0.88
CA TYR A 71 13.91 2.26 -0.49
C TYR A 71 15.37 2.17 -0.95
N THR A 72 15.64 1.25 -1.87
CA THR A 72 16.93 1.12 -2.56
C THR A 72 16.76 1.59 -4.00
N PHE A 73 17.67 2.42 -4.48
CA PHE A 73 17.69 2.86 -5.87
C PHE A 73 18.01 1.69 -6.80
N ASP A 74 17.15 1.47 -7.81
CA ASP A 74 17.32 0.39 -8.82
C ASP A 74 18.03 0.88 -10.07
N GLY A 75 17.78 2.15 -10.44
CA GLY A 75 18.35 2.75 -11.65
C GLY A 75 17.47 3.85 -12.21
N TRP A 76 17.96 4.44 -13.31
CA TRP A 76 17.22 5.40 -14.11
C TRP A 76 16.47 4.70 -15.24
N TYR A 77 15.26 5.20 -15.56
CA TYR A 77 14.39 4.69 -16.61
C TYR A 77 13.98 5.81 -17.55
N LEU A 78 13.76 5.49 -18.84
CA LEU A 78 13.41 6.47 -19.89
C LEU A 78 11.93 6.79 -19.96
N ASP A 79 11.09 6.03 -19.28
CA ASP A 79 9.64 6.12 -19.28
C ASP A 79 9.08 6.19 -17.85
N GLU A 80 7.95 6.87 -17.69
CA GLU A 80 7.26 7.02 -16.40
C GLU A 80 6.73 5.68 -15.85
N ASP A 81 6.40 4.74 -16.74
CA ASP A 81 5.96 3.39 -16.39
C ASP A 81 7.10 2.48 -15.86
N LEU A 82 8.34 2.99 -15.90
CA LEU A 82 9.55 2.30 -15.42
C LEU A 82 9.76 0.92 -16.07
N THR A 83 9.50 0.84 -17.38
CA THR A 83 9.64 -0.38 -18.18
C THR A 83 10.95 -0.42 -18.96
N GLN A 84 11.47 0.76 -19.39
CA GLN A 84 12.67 0.89 -20.20
C GLN A 84 13.82 1.46 -19.38
N LYS A 85 14.73 0.60 -18.94
CA LYS A 85 15.90 1.01 -18.17
C LYS A 85 16.86 1.81 -19.06
N ALA A 86 17.31 2.96 -18.56
CA ALA A 86 18.28 3.78 -19.24
C ALA A 86 19.68 3.15 -19.19
N ASP A 87 20.44 3.32 -20.26
CA ASP A 87 21.86 3.01 -20.29
C ASP A 87 22.64 3.97 -19.38
N ASP A 88 23.86 3.62 -19.13
CA ASP A 88 24.77 4.39 -18.29
C ASP A 88 25.09 5.77 -18.85
N THR A 89 24.98 5.95 -20.13
CA THR A 89 25.22 7.19 -20.85
C THR A 89 24.12 7.42 -21.87
N LEU A 90 23.70 8.67 -22.02
CA LEU A 90 22.76 9.11 -23.04
C LEU A 90 23.41 10.13 -23.95
N THR A 91 23.11 10.07 -25.25
CA THR A 91 23.45 11.14 -26.20
C THR A 91 22.28 12.13 -26.24
N LEU A 92 22.56 13.42 -26.00
CA LEU A 92 21.51 14.45 -26.01
C LEU A 92 21.23 14.91 -27.42
N GLU A 93 20.13 14.46 -28.00
CA GLU A 93 19.59 14.87 -29.28
C GLU A 93 18.29 15.68 -29.14
N SER A 94 17.74 15.70 -27.95
CA SER A 94 16.56 16.46 -27.51
C SER A 94 16.61 16.61 -26.00
N ASP A 95 15.65 17.35 -25.41
CA ASP A 95 15.41 17.31 -23.97
C ASP A 95 14.97 15.90 -23.55
N VAL A 96 15.62 15.37 -22.51
CA VAL A 96 15.37 14.03 -21.98
C VAL A 96 14.99 14.10 -20.51
N ARG A 97 14.00 13.32 -20.10
CA ARG A 97 13.69 13.09 -18.68
C ARG A 97 13.94 11.62 -18.35
N VAL A 98 14.63 11.39 -17.25
CA VAL A 98 14.82 10.04 -16.70
C VAL A 98 14.16 9.95 -15.33
N TYR A 99 13.60 8.78 -15.03
CA TYR A 99 12.81 8.51 -13.82
C TYR A 99 13.55 7.52 -12.92
N ALA A 100 13.61 7.84 -11.64
CA ALA A 100 14.21 6.94 -10.65
C ALA A 100 13.25 5.78 -10.32
N LYS A 101 13.74 4.55 -10.45
CA LYS A 101 13.03 3.37 -9.95
C LYS A 101 13.54 2.98 -8.57
N TRP A 102 12.60 2.61 -7.68
CA TRP A 102 12.87 2.29 -6.29
C TRP A 102 12.40 0.89 -5.94
N ASN A 103 13.24 0.15 -5.23
CA ASN A 103 12.87 -1.11 -4.60
C ASN A 103 12.60 -0.86 -3.12
N GLY A 104 11.38 -1.15 -2.66
CA GLY A 104 11.01 -1.03 -1.24
C GLY A 104 11.78 -2.02 -0.37
N ALA A 105 12.32 -1.55 0.74
CA ALA A 105 12.89 -2.40 1.76
C ALA A 105 11.81 -3.28 2.41
N VAL A 106 12.19 -4.46 2.92
CA VAL A 106 11.29 -5.29 3.70
C VAL A 106 11.24 -4.76 5.13
N VAL A 107 10.09 -4.22 5.51
CA VAL A 107 9.84 -3.62 6.82
C VAL A 107 8.75 -4.37 7.59
N GLY A 108 8.70 -4.19 8.91
CA GLY A 108 7.63 -4.72 9.75
C GLY A 108 6.33 -3.95 9.55
N TYR A 109 5.21 -4.60 9.82
CA TYR A 109 3.91 -3.96 9.99
C TYR A 109 3.13 -4.67 11.09
N LYS A 110 2.12 -4.00 11.64
CA LYS A 110 1.31 -4.53 12.74
C LYS A 110 -0.09 -4.87 12.26
N VAL A 111 -0.66 -5.92 12.86
CA VAL A 111 -2.07 -6.26 12.70
C VAL A 111 -2.73 -6.22 14.07
N VAL A 112 -3.69 -5.32 14.21
CA VAL A 112 -4.50 -5.15 15.45
C VAL A 112 -5.79 -5.91 15.27
N TYR A 113 -6.09 -6.76 16.22
CA TYR A 113 -7.28 -7.59 16.26
C TYR A 113 -8.32 -7.00 17.21
N LEU A 114 -9.52 -6.86 16.71
CA LEU A 114 -10.67 -6.35 17.43
C LEU A 114 -11.78 -7.41 17.41
N THR A 115 -12.41 -7.63 18.54
CA THR A 115 -13.57 -8.52 18.68
C THR A 115 -14.84 -7.74 19.00
N GLU A 116 -15.96 -8.16 18.43
CA GLU A 116 -17.27 -7.57 18.66
C GLU A 116 -17.66 -7.73 20.15
N ASN A 117 -18.15 -6.64 20.74
CA ASN A 117 -18.61 -6.62 22.13
C ASN A 117 -19.91 -7.38 22.33
N ALA A 118 -20.17 -7.80 23.57
CA ALA A 118 -21.43 -8.50 23.93
C ALA A 118 -22.61 -7.55 24.00
N ASP A 119 -22.39 -6.33 24.44
CA ASP A 119 -23.46 -5.44 24.92
C ASP A 119 -23.80 -4.33 23.94
N ASP A 120 -22.93 -4.10 22.99
CA ASP A 120 -23.10 -3.07 21.97
C ASP A 120 -22.58 -3.56 20.60
N ASN A 121 -22.73 -2.74 19.57
CA ASN A 121 -22.24 -3.08 18.23
C ASN A 121 -20.78 -2.61 17.98
N ASN A 122 -20.05 -2.26 19.05
CA ASN A 122 -18.67 -1.82 18.99
C ASN A 122 -17.70 -3.00 19.10
N TYR A 123 -16.41 -2.69 18.99
CA TYR A 123 -15.32 -3.65 19.02
C TYR A 123 -14.31 -3.28 20.10
N SER A 124 -13.81 -4.28 20.79
CA SER A 124 -12.74 -4.14 21.78
C SER A 124 -11.45 -4.75 21.27
N TYR A 125 -10.33 -4.22 21.76
CA TYR A 125 -8.99 -4.72 21.45
C TYR A 125 -8.83 -6.16 21.96
N ALA A 126 -8.37 -7.06 21.08
CA ALA A 126 -8.16 -8.47 21.35
C ALA A 126 -6.71 -8.92 21.23
N GLY A 127 -5.84 -8.08 20.67
CA GLY A 127 -4.42 -8.38 20.55
C GLY A 127 -3.76 -7.77 19.33
N THR A 128 -2.44 -7.92 19.24
CA THR A 128 -1.63 -7.43 18.13
C THR A 128 -0.62 -8.50 17.70
N VAL A 129 -0.39 -8.59 16.36
CA VAL A 129 0.72 -9.33 15.79
C VAL A 129 1.62 -8.31 15.09
N ASP A 130 2.92 -8.28 15.43
CA ASP A 130 3.92 -7.33 14.94
C ASP A 130 5.13 -8.01 14.27
N THR A 131 5.06 -9.32 14.07
CA THR A 131 6.12 -10.11 13.43
C THR A 131 6.03 -10.15 11.91
N LEU A 132 4.97 -9.58 11.33
CA LEU A 132 4.70 -9.61 9.90
C LEU A 132 5.58 -8.60 9.16
N ARG A 133 5.98 -8.95 7.94
CA ARG A 133 6.88 -8.14 7.12
C ARG A 133 6.40 -8.10 5.68
N ALA A 134 6.58 -6.94 5.04
CA ALA A 134 6.31 -6.75 3.61
C ALA A 134 7.22 -5.67 3.03
N LYS A 135 7.27 -5.56 1.70
CA LYS A 135 8.01 -4.50 1.03
C LYS A 135 7.32 -3.15 1.22
N ALA A 136 8.08 -2.11 1.55
CA ALA A 136 7.60 -0.73 1.56
C ALA A 136 6.97 -0.39 0.20
N GLY A 137 5.82 0.27 0.23
CA GLY A 137 5.02 0.60 -0.95
C GLY A 137 4.13 -0.52 -1.48
N SER A 138 4.22 -1.75 -0.97
CA SER A 138 3.26 -2.82 -1.31
C SER A 138 1.97 -2.68 -0.51
N THR A 139 0.86 -3.17 -1.07
CA THR A 139 -0.41 -3.23 -0.37
C THR A 139 -0.48 -4.51 0.46
N VAL A 140 -0.87 -4.40 1.73
CA VAL A 140 -1.10 -5.52 2.65
C VAL A 140 -2.53 -5.50 3.16
N LYS A 141 -3.07 -6.69 3.36
CA LYS A 141 -4.39 -6.94 3.89
C LYS A 141 -4.36 -8.23 4.70
N ALA A 142 -5.03 -8.27 5.84
CA ALA A 142 -5.22 -9.49 6.60
C ALA A 142 -6.48 -10.24 6.14
N ASP A 143 -6.50 -11.54 6.34
CA ASP A 143 -7.63 -12.44 6.08
C ASP A 143 -7.88 -13.38 7.26
N ALA A 144 -8.81 -14.31 7.07
CA ALA A 144 -9.15 -15.30 8.12
C ALA A 144 -7.97 -16.22 8.51
N TYR A 145 -6.98 -16.37 7.62
CA TYR A 145 -5.81 -17.25 7.83
C TYR A 145 -4.57 -16.52 8.33
N THR A 146 -4.60 -15.18 8.35
CA THR A 146 -3.49 -14.38 8.87
C THR A 146 -3.20 -14.76 10.33
N THR A 147 -1.91 -14.85 10.66
CA THR A 147 -1.45 -15.20 12.02
C THR A 147 -2.14 -14.33 13.07
N LYS A 148 -2.73 -14.98 14.05
CA LYS A 148 -3.48 -14.34 15.14
C LYS A 148 -2.64 -14.19 16.40
N PRO A 149 -2.98 -13.25 17.29
CA PRO A 149 -2.35 -13.16 18.61
C PRO A 149 -2.45 -14.47 19.38
N SER A 150 -1.44 -14.72 20.23
CA SER A 150 -1.49 -15.87 21.12
C SER A 150 -2.73 -15.82 22.02
N GLY A 151 -3.45 -16.95 22.13
CA GLY A 151 -4.68 -17.03 22.93
C GLY A 151 -5.90 -16.39 22.29
N PHE A 152 -5.84 -15.98 21.02
CA PHE A 152 -7.00 -15.45 20.33
C PHE A 152 -8.09 -16.53 20.18
N ASP A 153 -9.31 -16.17 20.59
CA ASP A 153 -10.45 -17.07 20.55
C ASP A 153 -10.98 -17.23 19.12
N THR A 154 -10.61 -18.32 18.45
CA THR A 154 -11.08 -18.66 17.12
C THR A 154 -12.37 -19.50 17.14
N GLN A 155 -12.79 -19.96 18.29
CA GLN A 155 -13.99 -20.82 18.45
C GLN A 155 -15.27 -19.98 18.46
N HIS A 156 -15.24 -18.84 19.15
CA HIS A 156 -16.43 -18.02 19.35
C HIS A 156 -16.50 -16.80 18.44
N PHE A 157 -15.45 -16.54 17.66
CA PHE A 157 -15.38 -15.40 16.75
C PHE A 157 -15.02 -15.82 15.34
N SER A 158 -15.69 -15.21 14.36
CA SER A 158 -15.44 -15.38 12.94
C SER A 158 -14.90 -14.09 12.30
N PHE A 159 -13.97 -14.22 11.37
CA PHE A 159 -13.45 -13.10 10.60
C PHE A 159 -14.58 -12.32 9.93
N LYS A 160 -14.59 -11.01 10.10
CA LYS A 160 -15.55 -10.11 9.49
C LYS A 160 -14.94 -9.30 8.35
N GLU A 161 -13.95 -8.51 8.68
CA GLU A 161 -13.31 -7.57 7.73
C GLU A 161 -11.91 -7.18 8.18
N SER A 162 -11.11 -6.65 7.27
CA SER A 162 -9.86 -5.98 7.59
C SER A 162 -9.68 -4.72 6.74
N THR A 163 -8.88 -3.78 7.25
CA THR A 163 -8.38 -2.69 6.42
C THR A 163 -7.35 -3.20 5.42
N SER A 164 -7.12 -2.41 4.37
CA SER A 164 -6.06 -2.63 3.39
C SER A 164 -5.20 -1.38 3.36
N GLU A 165 -3.89 -1.53 3.57
CA GLU A 165 -2.98 -0.40 3.74
C GLU A 165 -1.74 -0.56 2.84
N ILE A 166 -1.17 0.57 2.44
CA ILE A 166 0.15 0.60 1.79
C ILE A 166 1.22 0.60 2.88
N VAL A 167 2.18 -0.32 2.75
CA VAL A 167 3.27 -0.46 3.73
C VAL A 167 4.16 0.77 3.74
N ALA A 168 4.16 1.50 4.84
CA ALA A 168 5.02 2.64 5.08
C ALA A 168 6.46 2.19 5.31
N ALA A 169 7.41 2.93 4.73
CA ALA A 169 8.84 2.59 4.77
C ALA A 169 9.46 2.62 6.18
N ASP A 170 8.84 3.36 7.09
CA ASP A 170 9.24 3.49 8.50
C ASP A 170 8.70 2.37 9.41
N GLY A 171 7.89 1.44 8.85
CA GLY A 171 7.29 0.35 9.61
C GLY A 171 6.09 0.77 10.47
N SER A 172 5.54 1.97 10.28
CA SER A 172 4.40 2.48 11.06
C SER A 172 3.05 1.89 10.65
N THR A 173 2.99 1.09 9.58
CA THR A 173 1.74 0.54 9.04
C THR A 173 1.02 -0.36 10.04
N VAL A 174 -0.26 -0.07 10.22
CA VAL A 174 -1.17 -0.84 11.08
C VAL A 174 -2.39 -1.26 10.28
N ILE A 175 -2.67 -2.57 10.24
CA ILE A 175 -3.90 -3.14 9.72
C ILE A 175 -4.83 -3.44 10.88
N THR A 176 -6.10 -3.10 10.74
CA THR A 176 -7.13 -3.46 11.70
C THR A 176 -7.97 -4.61 11.18
N VAL A 177 -8.13 -5.65 11.98
CA VAL A 177 -8.96 -6.81 11.67
C VAL A 177 -10.08 -6.90 12.67
N LYS A 178 -11.30 -7.07 12.20
CA LYS A 178 -12.49 -7.25 13.04
C LYS A 178 -13.01 -8.68 12.94
N TYR A 179 -13.35 -9.23 14.08
CA TYR A 179 -13.99 -10.51 14.23
C TYR A 179 -15.37 -10.32 14.86
N SER A 180 -16.40 -10.87 14.22
CA SER A 180 -17.74 -10.90 14.79
C SER A 180 -17.92 -12.11 15.67
N ARG A 181 -18.77 -11.98 16.67
CA ARG A 181 -19.20 -13.10 17.53
C ARG A 181 -20.03 -14.09 16.71
N ASN A 182 -19.78 -15.35 16.94
CA ASN A 182 -20.62 -16.40 16.37
C ASN A 182 -22.03 -16.36 16.99
N VAL A 183 -23.02 -16.62 16.17
CA VAL A 183 -24.42 -16.69 16.61
C VAL A 183 -24.80 -18.14 16.84
N TYR A 184 -25.26 -18.43 18.05
CA TYR A 184 -25.73 -19.76 18.42
C TYR A 184 -27.24 -19.69 18.69
N THR A 185 -27.95 -20.73 18.27
CA THR A 185 -29.39 -20.85 18.51
C THR A 185 -29.64 -21.85 19.62
N ILE A 186 -30.33 -21.43 20.67
CA ILE A 186 -30.79 -22.31 21.71
C ILE A 186 -32.24 -22.67 21.38
N THR A 187 -32.51 -23.96 21.19
CA THR A 187 -33.85 -24.47 20.96
C THR A 187 -34.35 -25.13 22.26
N PHE A 188 -35.48 -24.69 22.74
CA PHE A 188 -36.14 -25.30 23.90
C PHE A 188 -37.15 -26.35 23.42
N GLU A 189 -36.97 -27.59 23.80
CA GLU A 189 -37.95 -28.66 23.54
C GLU A 189 -38.86 -28.82 24.77
N GLY A 190 -40.12 -28.44 24.62
CA GLY A 190 -41.15 -28.58 25.68
C GLY A 190 -42.40 -29.31 25.19
N THR A 191 -43.02 -30.11 26.04
CA THR A 191 -44.22 -30.91 25.72
C THR A 191 -45.54 -30.14 25.76
N SER A 192 -45.51 -28.87 26.06
CA SER A 192 -46.71 -28.02 26.08
C SER A 192 -46.36 -26.59 25.81
N ALA A 193 -46.40 -26.15 24.61
CA ALA A 193 -46.62 -24.74 24.34
C ALA A 193 -46.74 -24.41 22.86
N GLN A 194 -47.67 -23.64 22.58
CA GLN A 194 -47.81 -22.81 21.40
C GLN A 194 -46.58 -21.89 21.29
N GLY A 195 -45.78 -22.10 20.26
CA GLY A 195 -44.64 -21.25 19.93
C GLY A 195 -43.34 -21.61 20.67
N LYS A 196 -42.42 -22.26 19.98
CA LYS A 196 -41.04 -22.45 20.47
C LYS A 196 -40.36 -21.08 20.55
N PRO A 197 -39.95 -20.59 21.72
CA PRO A 197 -39.10 -19.40 21.75
C PRO A 197 -37.75 -19.77 21.21
N VAL A 198 -37.40 -19.24 20.06
CA VAL A 198 -36.03 -19.27 19.55
C VAL A 198 -35.31 -18.08 20.17
N LEU A 199 -34.40 -18.34 21.09
CA LEU A 199 -33.53 -17.32 21.65
C LEU A 199 -32.19 -17.38 20.94
N THR A 200 -31.85 -16.32 20.24
CA THR A 200 -30.56 -16.18 19.57
C THR A 200 -29.59 -15.55 20.56
N CYS A 201 -28.60 -16.32 21.00
CA CYS A 201 -27.53 -15.85 21.87
C CYS A 201 -26.23 -15.72 21.05
N LYS A 202 -25.54 -14.60 21.16
CA LYS A 202 -24.23 -14.40 20.56
C LYS A 202 -23.11 -14.91 21.49
N GLU A 203 -23.28 -16.03 22.15
CA GLU A 203 -22.24 -16.69 22.96
C GLU A 203 -22.50 -18.19 23.16
N THR A 204 -21.43 -18.97 23.01
CA THR A 204 -21.17 -20.37 23.37
C THR A 204 -22.25 -21.45 23.19
N GLU A 205 -21.87 -22.53 22.52
CA GLU A 205 -22.67 -23.76 22.42
C GLU A 205 -22.99 -24.35 23.79
N HIS A 206 -24.29 -24.31 24.18
CA HIS A 206 -24.81 -25.19 25.19
C HIS A 206 -26.23 -25.63 24.82
N THR A 207 -26.38 -26.92 24.63
CA THR A 207 -27.69 -27.56 24.50
C THR A 207 -28.22 -27.86 25.89
N HIS A 208 -29.28 -27.21 26.29
CA HIS A 208 -29.99 -27.53 27.55
C HIS A 208 -31.35 -28.09 27.24
N SER A 209 -31.62 -29.29 27.74
CA SER A 209 -32.95 -29.89 27.77
C SER A 209 -33.66 -29.46 29.04
N ILE A 210 -34.80 -28.77 28.93
CA ILE A 210 -35.57 -28.30 30.09
C ILE A 210 -36.99 -28.84 29.99
N SER A 211 -37.41 -29.56 31.03
CA SER A 211 -38.78 -30.03 31.17
C SER A 211 -39.60 -29.04 32.01
N GLY A 212 -40.47 -28.30 31.35
CA GLY A 212 -41.57 -27.51 31.95
C GLY A 212 -41.21 -26.20 32.66
N GLY A 213 -41.74 -25.09 32.21
CA GLY A 213 -41.72 -23.79 32.90
C GLY A 213 -41.19 -22.60 32.06
N CYS A 214 -41.44 -21.37 32.51
CA CYS A 214 -40.92 -20.14 31.92
C CYS A 214 -39.45 -19.91 32.36
N TYR A 215 -38.59 -19.59 31.45
CA TYR A 215 -37.17 -19.38 31.74
C TYR A 215 -36.63 -18.08 31.18
N ARG A 216 -35.78 -17.43 31.95
CA ARG A 216 -35.04 -16.24 31.51
C ARG A 216 -33.58 -16.63 31.36
N LEU A 217 -33.02 -16.41 30.17
CA LEU A 217 -31.58 -16.52 29.93
C LEU A 217 -30.90 -15.20 30.29
N ASN A 218 -29.98 -15.24 31.25
CA ASN A 218 -29.05 -14.18 31.52
C ASN A 218 -27.71 -14.54 30.83
N CYS A 219 -27.45 -13.94 29.70
CA CYS A 219 -26.09 -13.95 29.09
C CYS A 219 -25.24 -12.96 29.89
N ASN A 220 -24.60 -13.42 30.97
CA ASN A 220 -23.80 -12.55 31.83
C ASN A 220 -22.41 -12.30 31.26
N LYS A 221 -22.00 -11.04 31.32
CA LYS A 221 -20.80 -10.41 30.79
C LYS A 221 -19.45 -10.98 31.25
N SER A 222 -19.40 -11.74 32.29
CA SER A 222 -18.19 -11.82 33.13
C SER A 222 -17.54 -13.20 33.27
N HIS A 223 -17.96 -14.25 32.57
CA HIS A 223 -17.31 -15.53 32.76
C HIS A 223 -16.93 -16.25 31.49
N PHE A 224 -15.66 -16.16 31.19
CA PHE A 224 -14.91 -17.02 30.25
C PHE A 224 -14.82 -18.50 30.73
N LEU A 225 -15.47 -18.86 31.80
CA LEU A 225 -15.51 -20.22 32.39
C LEU A 225 -16.93 -20.59 32.77
N GLY A 226 -17.58 -21.26 31.89
CA GLY A 226 -18.54 -22.35 32.02
C GLY A 226 -19.49 -22.39 33.25
N SER A 227 -20.29 -21.35 33.55
CA SER A 227 -21.51 -21.55 34.30
C SER A 227 -22.58 -20.53 33.85
N HIS A 228 -23.54 -21.03 33.11
CA HIS A 228 -24.73 -20.25 32.78
C HIS A 228 -25.79 -20.56 33.86
N SER A 229 -26.30 -19.54 34.51
CA SER A 229 -27.44 -19.72 35.42
C SER A 229 -28.72 -19.44 34.64
N ILE A 230 -29.61 -20.42 34.63
CA ILE A 230 -30.97 -20.26 34.17
C ILE A 230 -31.84 -20.01 35.39
N SER A 231 -32.44 -18.84 35.47
CA SER A 231 -33.39 -18.56 36.57
C SER A 231 -34.84 -18.67 36.07
N LYS A 232 -35.67 -19.28 36.85
CA LYS A 232 -37.10 -19.36 36.62
C LYS A 232 -37.74 -18.02 36.97
N GLY A 233 -38.36 -17.36 35.99
CA GLY A 233 -39.08 -16.12 36.25
C GLY A 233 -40.29 -16.05 35.32
N CYS A 234 -41.48 -16.17 35.89
CA CYS A 234 -42.72 -15.80 35.22
C CYS A 234 -43.11 -14.42 35.73
N TYR A 235 -43.29 -13.48 34.81
CA TYR A 235 -43.99 -12.24 35.08
C TYR A 235 -45.32 -12.32 34.31
N ASP A 236 -46.40 -11.99 35.02
CA ASP A 236 -47.76 -11.86 34.51
C ASP A 236 -47.86 -10.68 33.53
#